data_3d6b71e991a0de8452dcef04e2beb051
#
_entry.id   3d6b71e991a0de8452dcef04e2beb051
#
_cell.length_a   1.000
_cell.length_b   1.000
_cell.length_c   1.000
_cell.angle_alpha   90.00
_cell.angle_beta   90.00
_cell.angle_gamma   90.00
#
_symmetry.space_group_name_H-M   'P 1'
#
loop_
_entity.id
_entity.type
_entity.pdbx_description
1 polymer ?
#
loop_
_entity_poly.entity_id
_entity_poly.type
_entity_poly.pdbx_seq_one_letter_code
_entity_poly.pdbx_strand_id
1 'polypeptide(L)'
;MFSNPALAGFFQLLYISDDQIMNLNKREFLQVLGAGTVAGMGLSGCAHQDSGRAGEQLYDVPRFGQVSLLHMTDCHAQLLPIYFREPSINMGIGSMYGNLPHLVGEHLLNVAKLPKGGPESYAMSYLDFEVAAQRYGKVGGFAHLATLVKRLKASRPGALLLDGGDTWQGSGTSYWTNGQDMVDACKLLGVDVMTAHWEFTLGMERVN
;
A
#
# COMPACT_ATOMS: atom_id res chain seq x y z
N MET A 1 9.14 -6.76 -3.05
CA MET A 1 8.63 -5.41 -2.85
C MET A 1 7.77 -5.10 -4.05
N PHE A 2 6.46 -5.14 -3.90
CA PHE A 2 5.54 -4.88 -4.99
C PHE A 2 5.11 -3.42 -4.90
N SER A 3 5.72 -2.55 -5.69
CA SER A 3 5.21 -1.20 -5.88
C SER A 3 4.14 -1.27 -6.97
N ASN A 4 2.90 -1.33 -6.58
CA ASN A 4 1.79 -1.15 -7.50
C ASN A 4 1.35 0.30 -7.41
N PRO A 5 1.53 1.13 -8.46
CA PRO A 5 1.17 2.55 -8.41
C PRO A 5 -0.32 2.79 -8.17
N ALA A 6 -1.17 1.79 -8.40
CA ALA A 6 -2.59 1.86 -8.06
C ALA A 6 -2.86 1.86 -6.55
N LEU A 7 -1.85 1.59 -5.74
CA LEU A 7 -1.95 1.43 -4.30
C LEU A 7 -1.00 2.38 -3.57
N ALA A 8 -0.83 3.60 -4.10
CA ALA A 8 -0.16 4.66 -3.36
C ALA A 8 -0.77 4.75 -1.95
N GLY A 9 0.02 4.40 -0.94
CA GLY A 9 -0.44 4.29 0.44
C GLY A 9 -0.63 2.87 0.98
N PHE A 10 0.02 1.85 0.38
CA PHE A 10 0.03 0.51 0.96
C PHE A 10 0.73 0.45 2.30
N PHE A 11 0.05 -0.21 3.24
CA PHE A 11 0.66 -0.61 4.50
C PHE A 11 1.32 -1.98 4.37
N GLN A 12 2.57 -2.04 4.75
CA GLN A 12 3.26 -3.30 4.99
C GLN A 12 3.40 -3.48 6.51
N LEU A 13 2.90 -4.59 7.00
CA LEU A 13 3.10 -4.98 8.40
C LEU A 13 4.35 -5.85 8.47
N LEU A 14 5.38 -5.35 9.14
CA LEU A 14 6.59 -6.12 9.43
C LEU A 14 6.52 -6.63 10.87
N TYR A 15 6.77 -7.91 11.05
CA TYR A 15 6.69 -8.57 12.33
C TYR A 15 7.99 -9.33 12.65
N ILE A 16 8.59 -9.09 13.79
CA ILE A 16 9.81 -9.74 14.24
C ILE A 16 9.56 -10.40 15.60
N SER A 17 9.80 -11.70 15.73
CA SER A 17 9.68 -12.44 17.00
C SER A 17 11.03 -12.65 17.66
N ASP A 18 11.08 -12.48 18.99
CA ASP A 18 12.30 -12.54 19.79
C ASP A 18 12.87 -13.95 20.00
N ASP A 19 12.11 -15.02 19.73
CA ASP A 19 12.52 -16.38 20.11
C ASP A 19 13.42 -17.10 19.10
N GLN A 20 13.73 -16.48 17.97
CA GLN A 20 14.74 -16.98 17.05
C GLN A 20 15.44 -15.80 16.36
N ILE A 21 16.59 -15.43 16.87
CA ILE A 21 17.62 -14.80 16.03
C ILE A 21 18.06 -15.87 15.02
N MET A 22 17.21 -16.15 14.05
CA MET A 22 17.64 -16.88 12.88
C MET A 22 18.52 -15.94 12.09
N ASN A 23 19.78 -16.31 11.92
CA ASN A 23 20.68 -15.69 10.95
C ASN A 23 20.16 -16.00 9.53
N LEU A 24 19.00 -15.44 9.20
CA LEU A 24 18.44 -15.52 7.87
C LEU A 24 19.31 -14.66 6.95
N ASN A 25 19.88 -15.27 5.94
CA ASN A 25 20.49 -14.51 4.88
C ASN A 25 19.37 -13.77 4.09
N LYS A 26 19.75 -12.74 3.32
CA LYS A 26 18.79 -11.91 2.57
C LYS A 26 17.83 -12.71 1.67
N ARG A 27 18.27 -13.85 1.19
CA ARG A 27 17.49 -14.73 0.31
C ARG A 27 16.45 -15.53 1.11
N GLU A 28 16.81 -16.03 2.27
CA GLU A 28 15.91 -16.74 3.18
C GLU A 28 14.85 -15.80 3.75
N PHE A 29 15.24 -14.56 4.08
CA PHE A 29 14.30 -13.51 4.48
C PHE A 29 13.26 -13.21 3.40
N LEU A 30 13.68 -13.09 2.14
CA LEU A 30 12.77 -12.90 1.01
C LEU A 30 11.90 -14.12 0.72
N GLN A 31 12.39 -15.34 0.99
CA GLN A 31 11.61 -16.56 0.86
C GLN A 31 10.54 -16.68 1.94
N VAL A 32 10.83 -16.28 3.18
CA VAL A 32 9.84 -16.22 4.27
C VAL A 32 8.77 -15.16 3.98
N LEU A 33 9.16 -14.00 3.48
CA LEU A 33 8.23 -12.96 3.01
C LEU A 33 7.34 -13.47 1.85
N GLY A 34 7.94 -14.18 0.89
CA GLY A 34 7.20 -14.76 -0.24
C GLY A 34 6.26 -15.90 0.18
N ALA A 35 6.65 -16.73 1.11
CA ALA A 35 5.83 -17.84 1.62
C ALA A 35 4.62 -17.35 2.43
N GLY A 36 4.77 -16.25 3.19
CA GLY A 36 3.68 -15.64 3.94
C GLY A 36 2.55 -15.12 3.06
N THR A 37 2.86 -14.64 1.86
CA THR A 37 1.86 -14.15 0.89
C THR A 37 1.12 -15.27 0.16
N VAL A 38 1.78 -16.43 -0.03
CA VAL A 38 1.18 -17.59 -0.74
C VAL A 38 0.31 -18.43 0.19
N ALA A 39 0.67 -18.56 1.48
CA ALA A 39 -0.11 -19.33 2.44
C ALA A 39 -1.47 -18.70 2.79
N GLY A 40 -1.59 -17.37 2.67
CA GLY A 40 -2.86 -16.65 2.85
C GLY A 40 -3.87 -16.83 1.70
N MET A 41 -3.44 -17.29 0.52
CA MET A 41 -4.27 -17.44 -0.68
C MET A 41 -4.82 -18.86 -0.90
N GLY A 42 -4.44 -19.84 -0.08
CA GLY A 42 -4.61 -21.27 -0.38
C GLY A 42 -5.77 -22.01 0.30
N LEU A 43 -6.47 -21.44 1.25
CA LEU A 43 -7.51 -22.15 2.02
C LEU A 43 -8.79 -21.31 2.18
N SER A 44 -9.53 -21.13 1.12
CA SER A 44 -10.92 -20.68 1.19
C SER A 44 -11.80 -21.59 0.36
N GLY A 45 -12.24 -22.69 0.97
CA GLY A 45 -13.44 -23.40 0.53
C GLY A 45 -14.67 -22.52 0.76
N CYS A 46 -15.53 -22.48 -0.25
CA CYS A 46 -16.91 -22.03 -0.27
C CYS A 46 -17.43 -21.24 0.94
N ALA A 47 -17.32 -19.92 0.89
CA ALA A 47 -18.12 -19.02 1.71
C ALA A 47 -18.73 -17.95 0.80
N HIS A 48 -20.02 -17.71 0.97
CA HIS A 48 -20.77 -16.63 0.33
C HIS A 48 -19.99 -15.32 0.46
N GLN A 49 -19.63 -14.74 -0.67
CA GLN A 49 -18.96 -13.44 -0.74
C GLN A 49 -19.95 -12.33 -0.40
N ASP A 50 -19.89 -11.90 0.84
CA ASP A 50 -20.38 -10.58 1.24
C ASP A 50 -19.37 -9.56 0.73
N SER A 51 -19.65 -8.93 -0.41
CA SER A 51 -18.73 -8.05 -1.15
C SER A 51 -18.32 -6.76 -0.41
N GLY A 52 -18.81 -6.55 0.81
CA GLY A 52 -18.42 -5.44 1.68
C GLY A 52 -17.24 -5.72 2.62
N ARG A 53 -16.83 -6.98 2.78
CA ARG A 53 -15.81 -7.39 3.77
C ARG A 53 -14.46 -7.80 3.20
N ALA A 54 -14.31 -7.96 1.89
CA ALA A 54 -13.06 -8.41 1.29
C ALA A 54 -11.90 -7.46 1.60
N GLY A 55 -12.11 -6.15 1.52
CA GLY A 55 -11.09 -5.15 1.84
C GLY A 55 -10.73 -5.09 3.33
N GLU A 56 -11.62 -5.50 4.23
CA GLU A 56 -11.34 -5.54 5.66
C GLU A 56 -10.43 -6.72 6.04
N GLN A 57 -10.55 -7.83 5.34
CA GLN A 57 -9.77 -9.04 5.61
C GLN A 57 -8.31 -8.94 5.16
N LEU A 58 -7.97 -8.07 4.19
CA LEU A 58 -6.59 -7.87 3.72
C LEU A 58 -5.63 -7.44 4.83
N TYR A 59 -6.13 -6.79 5.87
CA TYR A 59 -5.32 -6.33 7.00
C TYR A 59 -5.57 -7.14 8.28
N ASP A 60 -6.28 -8.26 8.17
CA ASP A 60 -6.56 -9.14 9.30
C ASP A 60 -5.40 -10.14 9.48
N VAL A 61 -4.22 -9.59 9.77
CA VAL A 61 -3.00 -10.35 9.97
C VAL A 61 -2.94 -10.86 11.40
N PRO A 62 -2.75 -12.17 11.64
CA PRO A 62 -2.59 -12.73 12.97
C PRO A 62 -1.44 -12.06 13.72
N ARG A 63 -1.61 -11.86 15.01
CA ARG A 63 -0.53 -11.36 15.86
C ARG A 63 0.45 -12.49 16.17
N PHE A 64 1.73 -12.22 15.97
CA PHE A 64 2.83 -13.07 16.41
C PHE A 64 4.02 -12.18 16.77
N GLY A 65 4.80 -12.54 17.81
CA GLY A 65 5.91 -11.75 18.34
C GLY A 65 5.46 -10.56 19.21
N GLN A 66 6.40 -9.68 19.54
CA GLN A 66 6.24 -8.65 20.57
C GLN A 66 6.29 -7.22 20.04
N VAL A 67 6.73 -7.03 18.79
CA VAL A 67 6.84 -5.73 18.14
C VAL A 67 5.94 -5.68 16.91
N SER A 68 5.23 -4.58 16.73
CA SER A 68 4.43 -4.33 15.54
C SER A 68 4.90 -3.03 14.86
N LEU A 69 5.26 -3.13 13.59
CA LEU A 69 5.59 -2.00 12.75
C LEU A 69 4.52 -1.88 11.65
N LEU A 70 3.93 -0.72 11.54
CA LEU A 70 3.10 -0.33 10.41
C LEU A 70 3.98 0.48 9.47
N HIS A 71 3.95 0.16 8.19
CA HIS A 71 4.77 0.84 7.20
C HIS A 71 3.90 1.36 6.06
N MET A 72 4.07 2.62 5.75
CA MET A 72 3.55 3.25 4.53
C MET A 72 4.70 3.85 3.73
N THR A 73 4.49 4.05 2.44
CA THR A 73 5.46 4.67 1.54
C THR A 73 4.76 5.14 0.27
N ASP A 74 5.39 6.04 -0.47
CA ASP A 74 4.94 6.44 -1.82
C ASP A 74 3.50 6.98 -1.85
N CYS A 75 3.14 7.79 -0.87
CA CYS A 75 1.80 8.39 -0.82
C CYS A 75 1.60 9.49 -1.87
N HIS A 76 2.68 10.01 -2.46
CA HIS A 76 2.69 10.94 -3.58
C HIS A 76 1.77 12.15 -3.39
N ALA A 77 1.73 12.70 -2.18
CA ALA A 77 0.91 13.84 -1.80
C ALA A 77 -0.58 13.69 -2.15
N GLN A 78 -1.08 12.46 -2.15
CA GLN A 78 -2.50 12.21 -2.39
C GLN A 78 -3.31 12.43 -1.10
N LEU A 79 -3.47 13.70 -0.72
CA LEU A 79 -4.21 14.09 0.48
C LEU A 79 -5.71 13.76 0.37
N LEU A 80 -6.30 14.03 -0.80
CA LEU A 80 -7.71 13.77 -1.08
C LEU A 80 -7.89 12.50 -1.92
N PRO A 81 -9.00 11.77 -1.74
CA PRO A 81 -9.32 10.64 -2.60
C PRO A 81 -9.57 11.10 -4.03
N ILE A 82 -9.17 10.27 -4.99
CA ILE A 82 -9.31 10.53 -6.43
C ILE A 82 -10.06 9.40 -7.13
N TYR A 83 -10.54 9.66 -8.33
CA TYR A 83 -10.97 8.61 -9.25
C TYR A 83 -9.72 8.00 -9.87
N PHE A 84 -9.53 6.69 -9.69
CA PHE A 84 -8.47 5.98 -10.38
C PHE A 84 -8.85 5.79 -11.85
N ARG A 85 -8.04 6.28 -12.77
CA ARG A 85 -8.34 6.23 -14.22
C ARG A 85 -7.13 6.10 -15.13
N GLU A 86 -5.93 6.22 -14.61
CA GLU A 86 -4.75 6.24 -15.46
C GLU A 86 -4.43 4.85 -16.00
N PRO A 87 -4.29 4.69 -17.34
CA PRO A 87 -3.80 3.45 -17.89
C PRO A 87 -2.34 3.24 -17.46
N SER A 88 -2.14 2.22 -16.67
CA SER A 88 -0.80 1.82 -16.24
C SER A 88 -0.04 1.19 -17.40
N ILE A 89 1.27 1.38 -17.42
CA ILE A 89 2.19 0.83 -18.42
C ILE A 89 2.98 -0.32 -17.78
N ASN A 90 3.14 -1.42 -18.50
CA ASN A 90 4.06 -2.47 -18.11
C ASN A 90 5.50 -1.98 -18.33
N MET A 91 6.21 -1.71 -17.22
CA MET A 91 7.59 -1.20 -17.24
C MET A 91 8.66 -2.29 -17.20
N GLY A 92 8.25 -3.57 -17.18
CA GLY A 92 9.18 -4.70 -17.17
C GLY A 92 10.02 -4.76 -18.45
N ILE A 93 11.33 -5.01 -18.30
CA ILE A 93 12.30 -5.10 -19.39
C ILE A 93 12.85 -6.53 -19.43
N GLY A 94 13.09 -7.04 -20.64
CA GLY A 94 13.66 -8.37 -20.85
C GLY A 94 12.78 -9.45 -20.22
N SER A 95 13.34 -10.29 -19.36
CA SER A 95 12.62 -11.37 -18.67
C SER A 95 11.56 -10.90 -17.68
N MET A 96 11.56 -9.64 -17.29
CA MET A 96 10.58 -9.06 -16.40
C MET A 96 9.34 -8.52 -17.13
N TYR A 97 9.39 -8.42 -18.46
CA TYR A 97 8.24 -8.01 -19.24
C TYR A 97 7.07 -9.00 -19.08
N GLY A 98 5.90 -8.50 -18.74
CA GLY A 98 4.73 -9.35 -18.51
C GLY A 98 4.77 -10.22 -17.25
N ASN A 99 5.74 -9.99 -16.35
CA ASN A 99 5.86 -10.67 -15.08
C ASN A 99 5.64 -9.71 -13.90
N LEU A 100 5.28 -10.25 -12.74
CA LEU A 100 5.18 -9.48 -11.50
C LEU A 100 6.54 -8.81 -11.17
N PRO A 101 6.55 -7.58 -10.69
CA PRO A 101 5.40 -6.72 -10.31
C PRO A 101 4.89 -5.82 -11.44
N HIS A 102 5.29 -6.03 -12.69
CA HIS A 102 5.06 -5.14 -13.81
C HIS A 102 3.75 -5.41 -14.57
N LEU A 103 2.85 -6.18 -14.00
CA LEU A 103 1.55 -6.50 -14.62
C LEU A 103 0.58 -5.34 -14.46
N VAL A 104 -0.21 -5.09 -15.52
CA VAL A 104 -1.20 -4.00 -15.55
C VAL A 104 -2.49 -4.46 -16.27
N GLY A 105 -3.58 -3.74 -16.03
CA GLY A 105 -4.84 -3.97 -16.71
C GLY A 105 -5.39 -5.39 -16.55
N GLU A 106 -5.92 -5.95 -17.62
CA GLU A 106 -6.51 -7.31 -17.61
C GLU A 106 -5.50 -8.40 -17.24
N HIS A 107 -4.23 -8.23 -17.63
CA HIS A 107 -3.19 -9.19 -17.27
C HIS A 107 -2.96 -9.24 -15.77
N LEU A 108 -2.95 -8.09 -15.10
CA LEU A 108 -2.90 -8.02 -13.63
C LEU A 108 -4.08 -8.75 -13.00
N LEU A 109 -5.31 -8.47 -13.47
CA LEU A 109 -6.50 -9.11 -12.92
C LEU A 109 -6.48 -10.62 -13.08
N ASN A 110 -6.04 -11.12 -14.25
CA ASN A 110 -5.95 -12.54 -14.51
C ASN A 110 -4.96 -13.25 -13.59
N VAL A 111 -3.76 -12.69 -13.42
CA VAL A 111 -2.73 -13.27 -12.54
C VAL A 111 -3.13 -13.17 -11.07
N ALA A 112 -3.70 -12.05 -10.65
CA ALA A 112 -4.19 -11.83 -9.30
C ALA A 112 -5.53 -12.54 -9.01
N LYS A 113 -6.16 -13.15 -10.03
CA LYS A 113 -7.47 -13.81 -9.94
C LYS A 113 -8.57 -12.88 -9.42
N LEU A 114 -8.51 -11.62 -9.79
CA LEU A 114 -9.49 -10.62 -9.42
C LEU A 114 -10.60 -10.55 -10.45
N PRO A 115 -11.87 -10.51 -10.02
CA PRO A 115 -12.99 -10.38 -10.95
C PRO A 115 -13.00 -8.99 -11.59
N LYS A 116 -13.19 -8.94 -12.91
CA LYS A 116 -13.42 -7.68 -13.63
C LYS A 116 -14.69 -7.00 -13.10
N GLY A 117 -14.65 -5.67 -12.96
CA GLY A 117 -15.78 -4.88 -12.47
C GLY A 117 -16.01 -4.93 -10.96
N GLY A 118 -15.12 -5.59 -10.21
CA GLY A 118 -15.11 -5.57 -8.74
C GLY A 118 -14.45 -4.32 -8.16
N PRO A 119 -14.61 -4.05 -6.85
CA PRO A 119 -13.98 -2.91 -6.17
C PRO A 119 -12.45 -3.00 -6.24
N GLU A 120 -11.87 -4.19 -6.11
CA GLU A 120 -10.43 -4.40 -6.22
C GLU A 120 -9.92 -4.13 -7.63
N SER A 121 -10.66 -4.57 -8.65
CA SER A 121 -10.28 -4.29 -10.04
C SER A 121 -10.30 -2.79 -10.33
N TYR A 122 -11.24 -2.06 -9.77
CA TYR A 122 -11.29 -0.61 -9.86
C TYR A 122 -10.14 0.08 -9.11
N ALA A 123 -9.81 -0.39 -7.92
CA ALA A 123 -8.72 0.17 -7.12
C ALA A 123 -7.34 -0.09 -7.74
N MET A 124 -7.19 -1.16 -8.55
CA MET A 124 -5.90 -1.63 -9.07
C MET A 124 -5.74 -1.44 -10.58
N SER A 125 -6.78 -1.04 -11.30
CA SER A 125 -6.73 -0.91 -12.76
C SER A 125 -7.64 0.19 -13.27
N TYR A 126 -7.40 0.62 -14.50
CA TYR A 126 -8.23 1.61 -15.22
C TYR A 126 -9.42 0.97 -15.96
N LEU A 127 -9.54 -0.35 -15.88
CA LEU A 127 -10.56 -1.08 -16.63
C LEU A 127 -11.96 -0.72 -16.15
N ASP A 128 -12.88 -0.56 -17.11
CA ASP A 128 -14.29 -0.19 -16.87
C ASP A 128 -14.43 1.09 -16.00
N PHE A 129 -13.50 2.02 -16.15
CA PHE A 129 -13.38 3.20 -15.32
C PHE A 129 -14.70 3.95 -15.11
N GLU A 130 -15.45 4.27 -16.16
CA GLU A 130 -16.65 5.09 -16.03
C GLU A 130 -17.72 4.41 -15.17
N VAL A 131 -17.98 3.14 -15.44
CA VAL A 131 -18.96 2.34 -14.68
C VAL A 131 -18.50 2.13 -13.24
N ALA A 132 -17.23 1.83 -13.06
CA ALA A 132 -16.64 1.61 -11.73
C ALA A 132 -16.59 2.91 -10.90
N ALA A 133 -16.24 4.03 -11.52
CA ALA A 133 -16.22 5.34 -10.85
C ALA A 133 -17.62 5.77 -10.38
N GLN A 134 -18.66 5.50 -11.16
CA GLN A 134 -20.04 5.77 -10.75
C GLN A 134 -20.48 4.88 -9.58
N ARG A 135 -20.04 3.63 -9.58
CA ARG A 135 -20.42 2.63 -8.58
C ARG A 135 -19.64 2.77 -7.27
N TYR A 136 -18.33 2.93 -7.35
CA TYR A 136 -17.42 2.87 -6.20
C TYR A 136 -16.91 4.23 -5.74
N GLY A 137 -16.98 5.25 -6.61
CA GLY A 137 -16.53 6.60 -6.28
C GLY A 137 -15.00 6.74 -6.24
N LYS A 138 -14.54 7.65 -5.40
CA LYS A 138 -13.12 7.97 -5.26
C LYS A 138 -12.42 6.99 -4.32
N VAL A 139 -11.12 6.76 -4.57
CA VAL A 139 -10.25 5.85 -3.81
C VAL A 139 -9.02 6.56 -3.26
N GLY A 140 -8.37 5.97 -2.26
CA GLY A 140 -7.16 6.50 -1.63
C GLY A 140 -7.43 7.70 -0.73
N GLY A 141 -6.41 8.51 -0.51
CA GLY A 141 -6.44 9.70 0.32
C GLY A 141 -6.16 9.47 1.80
N PHE A 142 -5.58 10.47 2.44
CA PHE A 142 -5.12 10.40 3.84
C PHE A 142 -6.27 10.17 4.85
N ALA A 143 -7.49 10.57 4.55
CA ALA A 143 -8.62 10.33 5.44
C ALA A 143 -8.96 8.82 5.55
N HIS A 144 -8.94 8.11 4.42
CA HIS A 144 -9.10 6.65 4.41
C HIS A 144 -7.92 5.96 5.07
N LEU A 145 -6.70 6.42 4.76
CA LEU A 145 -5.48 5.97 5.37
C LEU A 145 -5.52 6.13 6.89
N ALA A 146 -5.93 7.28 7.39
CA ALA A 146 -6.05 7.56 8.82
C ALA A 146 -7.03 6.60 9.52
N THR A 147 -8.14 6.26 8.88
CA THR A 147 -9.10 5.29 9.40
C THR A 147 -8.45 3.91 9.54
N LEU A 148 -7.71 3.47 8.52
CA LEU A 148 -7.00 2.19 8.53
C LEU A 148 -5.90 2.16 9.59
N VAL A 149 -5.06 3.22 9.67
CA VAL A 149 -4.00 3.34 10.68
C VAL A 149 -4.56 3.27 12.09
N LYS A 150 -5.60 4.05 12.39
CA LYS A 150 -6.25 4.04 13.71
C LYS A 150 -6.75 2.65 14.09
N ARG A 151 -7.38 1.94 13.16
CA ARG A 151 -7.85 0.58 13.37
C ARG A 151 -6.69 -0.38 13.66
N LEU A 152 -5.62 -0.32 12.88
CA LEU A 152 -4.45 -1.17 13.05
C LEU A 152 -3.71 -0.87 14.35
N LYS A 153 -3.46 0.40 14.68
CA LYS A 153 -2.84 0.80 15.97
C LYS A 153 -3.70 0.38 17.16
N ALA A 154 -5.03 0.53 17.07
CA ALA A 154 -5.94 0.10 18.13
C ALA A 154 -5.89 -1.43 18.39
N SER A 155 -5.72 -2.21 17.33
CA SER A 155 -5.55 -3.66 17.45
C SER A 155 -4.14 -4.09 17.87
N ARG A 156 -3.16 -3.18 17.85
CA ARG A 156 -1.74 -3.44 18.13
C ARG A 156 -1.16 -2.33 19.01
N PRO A 157 -1.44 -2.32 20.32
CA PRO A 157 -0.90 -1.32 21.24
C PRO A 157 0.62 -1.26 21.18
N GLY A 158 1.18 -0.06 21.07
CA GLY A 158 2.63 0.15 20.93
C GLY A 158 3.17 0.01 19.50
N ALA A 159 2.32 -0.23 18.50
CA ALA A 159 2.76 -0.25 17.11
C ALA A 159 3.29 1.13 16.66
N LEU A 160 4.46 1.12 16.01
CA LEU A 160 5.05 2.30 15.37
C LEU A 160 4.57 2.39 13.92
N LEU A 161 4.29 3.61 13.46
CA LEU A 161 4.01 3.91 12.07
C LEU A 161 5.25 4.52 11.42
N LEU A 162 5.78 3.81 10.44
CA LEU A 162 6.95 4.21 9.68
C LEU A 162 6.51 4.73 8.31
N ASP A 163 7.16 5.80 7.84
CA ASP A 163 6.99 6.34 6.50
C ASP A 163 8.30 6.16 5.71
N GLY A 164 8.25 5.41 4.63
CA GLY A 164 9.38 5.11 3.75
C GLY A 164 9.78 6.25 2.81
N GLY A 165 9.08 7.39 2.87
CA GLY A 165 9.32 8.56 2.01
C GLY A 165 8.52 8.50 0.70
N ASP A 166 8.84 9.44 -0.17
CA ASP A 166 8.07 9.77 -1.39
C ASP A 166 6.61 10.14 -1.06
N THR A 167 6.44 10.76 0.09
CA THR A 167 5.14 11.11 0.64
C THR A 167 4.75 12.55 0.33
N TRP A 168 5.74 13.48 0.28
CA TRP A 168 5.46 14.91 0.11
C TRP A 168 5.36 15.37 -1.34
N GLN A 169 5.63 14.53 -2.31
CA GLN A 169 5.74 14.88 -3.71
C GLN A 169 4.62 14.20 -4.52
N GLY A 170 4.00 14.95 -5.44
CA GLY A 170 3.03 14.37 -6.39
C GLY A 170 1.77 15.20 -6.60
N SER A 171 1.52 16.27 -5.84
CA SER A 171 0.38 17.16 -6.05
C SER A 171 0.81 18.63 -6.22
N GLY A 172 -0.01 19.41 -6.92
CA GLY A 172 0.19 20.86 -7.04
C GLY A 172 0.16 21.55 -5.68
N THR A 173 -0.73 21.14 -4.78
CA THR A 173 -0.80 21.70 -3.43
C THR A 173 0.49 21.49 -2.68
N SER A 174 1.03 20.29 -2.67
CA SER A 174 2.29 19.99 -2.01
C SER A 174 3.47 20.76 -2.62
N TYR A 175 3.49 20.92 -3.93
CA TYR A 175 4.49 21.75 -4.60
C TYR A 175 4.41 23.21 -4.12
N TRP A 176 3.22 23.81 -4.06
CA TRP A 176 3.02 25.21 -3.64
C TRP A 176 3.27 25.43 -2.15
N THR A 177 3.01 24.44 -1.31
CA THR A 177 3.28 24.49 0.14
C THR A 177 4.68 24.04 0.51
N ASN A 178 5.48 23.66 -0.49
CA ASN A 178 6.79 23.06 -0.28
C ASN A 178 6.73 21.83 0.64
N GLY A 179 5.71 21.00 0.44
CA GLY A 179 5.47 19.77 1.19
C GLY A 179 4.86 19.96 2.59
N GLN A 180 4.54 21.19 3.01
CA GLN A 180 4.07 21.44 4.37
C GLN A 180 2.71 20.80 4.66
N ASP A 181 1.80 20.80 3.69
CA ASP A 181 0.50 20.11 3.77
C ASP A 181 0.64 18.62 4.11
N MET A 182 1.62 17.97 3.51
CA MET A 182 1.89 16.54 3.75
C MET A 182 2.60 16.29 5.08
N VAL A 183 3.51 17.18 5.48
CA VAL A 183 4.11 17.14 6.83
C VAL A 183 3.03 17.22 7.91
N ASP A 184 2.08 18.15 7.75
CA ASP A 184 1.00 18.31 8.70
C ASP A 184 0.03 17.10 8.68
N ALA A 185 -0.24 16.56 7.50
CA ALA A 185 -1.02 15.34 7.35
C ALA A 185 -0.35 14.13 8.01
N CYS A 186 0.96 13.95 7.84
CA CYS A 186 1.74 12.87 8.48
C CYS A 186 1.75 13.00 10.01
N LYS A 187 1.87 14.22 10.54
CA LYS A 187 1.75 14.48 11.98
C LYS A 187 0.37 14.10 12.52
N LEU A 188 -0.69 14.49 11.81
CA LEU A 188 -2.07 14.14 12.18
C LEU A 188 -2.35 12.65 12.06
N LEU A 189 -1.71 11.97 11.10
CA LEU A 189 -1.79 10.52 10.93
C LEU A 189 -1.10 9.77 12.06
N GLY A 190 -0.12 10.41 12.71
CA GLY A 190 0.67 9.82 13.79
C GLY A 190 1.82 8.97 13.28
N VAL A 191 2.53 9.47 12.26
CA VAL A 191 3.81 8.92 11.80
C VAL A 191 4.83 9.10 12.92
N ASP A 192 5.47 8.01 13.32
CA ASP A 192 6.46 8.01 14.40
C ASP A 192 7.88 8.22 13.86
N VAL A 193 8.18 7.67 12.69
CA VAL A 193 9.50 7.81 12.03
C VAL A 193 9.27 7.90 10.52
N MET A 194 10.00 8.81 9.88
CA MET A 194 10.01 8.98 8.44
C MET A 194 11.45 8.97 7.92
N THR A 195 11.67 8.39 6.75
CA THR A 195 12.88 8.59 5.95
C THR A 195 12.55 9.39 4.71
N ALA A 196 13.41 10.32 4.32
CA ALA A 196 13.24 11.04 3.07
C ALA A 196 13.67 10.17 1.89
N HIS A 197 13.01 10.37 0.74
CA HIS A 197 13.30 9.79 -0.56
C HIS A 197 13.34 10.89 -1.64
N TRP A 198 12.26 11.12 -2.35
CA TRP A 198 12.15 12.22 -3.31
C TRP A 198 11.89 13.58 -2.65
N GLU A 199 11.66 13.64 -1.36
CA GLU A 199 11.54 14.88 -0.60
C GLU A 199 12.75 15.80 -0.79
N PHE A 200 13.93 15.24 -1.02
CA PHE A 200 15.15 16.01 -1.31
C PHE A 200 15.07 16.85 -2.58
N THR A 201 14.11 16.61 -3.47
CA THR A 201 13.83 17.50 -4.61
C THR A 201 13.34 18.89 -4.17
N LEU A 202 12.79 19.00 -2.94
CA LEU A 202 12.40 20.26 -2.32
C LEU A 202 13.59 21.00 -1.68
N GLY A 203 14.77 20.41 -1.73
CA GLY A 203 16.01 20.94 -1.16
C GLY A 203 16.38 20.37 0.20
N MET A 204 17.67 20.21 0.43
CA MET A 204 18.23 19.64 1.67
C MET A 204 17.77 20.40 2.93
N GLU A 205 17.78 21.73 2.85
CA GLU A 205 17.38 22.59 3.98
C GLU A 205 15.91 22.42 4.36
N ARG A 206 15.07 22.02 3.38
CA ARG A 206 13.65 21.80 3.63
C ARG A 206 13.39 20.46 4.31
N VAL A 207 14.20 19.47 4.03
CA VAL A 207 14.03 18.11 4.57
C VAL A 207 14.60 17.99 5.99
N ASN A 208 15.69 18.71 6.28
CA ASN A 208 16.32 18.76 7.61
C ASN A 208 15.59 19.70 8.56
#